data_06646b985f0bbe14fae8544e82bb4108
#
_entry.id   06646b985f0bbe14fae8544e82bb4108
#
_cell.length_a   1.000
_cell.length_b   1.000
_cell.length_c   1.000
_cell.angle_alpha   90.00
_cell.angle_beta   90.00
_cell.angle_gamma   90.00
#
_symmetry.space_group_name_H-M   'P 1'
#
loop_
_entity.id
_entity.type
_entity.pdbx_description
1 polymer ?
#
loop_
_entity_poly.entity_id
_entity_poly.type
_entity_poly.pdbx_seq_one_letter_code
_entity_poly.pdbx_strand_id
1 'polypeptide(L)'
;MSVVAERSTATAWSAQEVARAFVFATEWLGVHVDEVNALNVYPVPDGDTGTNMHLTLQSVRRQLTEQDHERMEQVARALSYGSLLGARGNSGVILSQVLKGFADSIKVHDDVDATALVDALRSGSEAAYAAVMKPVEGTLLTVVRESAEAGEKSLRAAHARPGVNGVAQEGVLREVLAAGRLSLERTPELLPILKQAGVVDAGGLGYVHLLDGLLAYFDGRDLPPPPKIERRAQEQFEEQAFGFC
;
A
#
# COMPACT_ATOMS: atom_id res chain seq x y z
N MET A 1 9.13 21.27 -16.79
CA MET A 1 9.12 22.36 -15.79
C MET A 1 9.00 21.69 -14.44
N SER A 2 10.08 21.73 -13.65
CA SER A 2 10.14 21.10 -12.32
C SER A 2 9.31 21.93 -11.35
N VAL A 3 8.19 21.38 -10.88
CA VAL A 3 7.42 21.93 -9.78
C VAL A 3 8.09 21.43 -8.50
N VAL A 4 9.10 22.18 -8.06
CA VAL A 4 9.62 22.02 -6.69
C VAL A 4 8.53 22.61 -5.80
N ALA A 5 7.66 21.76 -5.25
CA ALA A 5 6.71 22.15 -4.23
C ALA A 5 7.48 22.68 -3.02
N GLU A 6 7.14 23.88 -2.56
CA GLU A 6 7.60 24.42 -1.28
C GLU A 6 7.29 23.39 -0.20
N ARG A 7 8.33 22.88 0.45
CA ARG A 7 8.20 21.91 1.55
C ARG A 7 7.49 22.60 2.69
N SER A 8 6.23 22.24 2.89
CA SER A 8 5.47 22.62 4.08
C SER A 8 6.19 22.03 5.30
N THR A 9 6.49 22.86 6.28
CA THR A 9 6.85 22.46 7.65
C THR A 9 5.59 22.08 8.45
N ALA A 10 4.52 21.75 7.77
CA ALA A 10 3.23 21.42 8.34
C ALA A 10 3.31 20.13 9.15
N THR A 11 2.72 20.13 10.33
CA THR A 11 2.61 18.98 11.23
C THR A 11 1.48 18.03 10.83
N ALA A 12 0.84 18.25 9.68
CA ALA A 12 -0.25 17.43 9.14
C ALA A 12 -0.35 17.62 7.62
N TRP A 13 -0.86 16.61 6.91
CA TRP A 13 -1.09 16.64 5.47
C TRP A 13 -2.49 17.15 5.16
N SER A 14 -2.58 18.14 4.30
CA SER A 14 -3.83 18.66 3.76
C SER A 14 -4.52 17.67 2.82
N ALA A 15 -5.80 17.87 2.57
CA ALA A 15 -6.57 17.08 1.61
C ALA A 15 -5.90 17.01 0.23
N GLN A 16 -5.39 18.13 -0.27
CA GLN A 16 -4.70 18.18 -1.56
C GLN A 16 -3.38 17.40 -1.56
N GLU A 17 -2.61 17.42 -0.47
CA GLU A 17 -1.36 16.65 -0.35
C GLU A 17 -1.66 15.15 -0.32
N VAL A 18 -2.66 14.71 0.45
CA VAL A 18 -3.10 13.31 0.47
C VAL A 18 -3.56 12.86 -0.93
N ALA A 19 -4.38 13.66 -1.62
CA ALA A 19 -4.83 13.34 -2.97
C ALA A 19 -3.65 13.18 -3.94
N ARG A 20 -2.71 14.13 -3.95
CA ARG A 20 -1.51 14.09 -4.81
C ARG A 20 -0.59 12.92 -4.49
N ALA A 21 -0.44 12.60 -3.18
CA ALA A 21 0.36 11.45 -2.74
C ALA A 21 -0.21 10.13 -3.28
N PHE A 22 -1.54 9.93 -3.24
CA PHE A 22 -2.17 8.74 -3.81
C PHE A 22 -2.09 8.69 -5.34
N VAL A 23 -2.19 9.83 -6.03
CA VAL A 23 -1.96 9.91 -7.47
C VAL A 23 -0.54 9.47 -7.81
N PHE A 24 0.46 10.01 -7.12
CA PHE A 24 1.87 9.66 -7.32
C PHE A 24 2.17 8.20 -6.97
N ALA A 25 1.63 7.69 -5.86
CA ALA A 25 1.78 6.30 -5.45
C ALA A 25 1.14 5.31 -6.45
N THR A 26 0.07 5.73 -7.14
CA THR A 26 -0.49 4.94 -8.25
C THR A 26 0.48 4.81 -9.41
N GLU A 27 1.16 5.90 -9.77
CA GLU A 27 2.18 5.89 -10.83
C GLU A 27 3.42 5.10 -10.38
N TRP A 28 3.82 5.21 -9.11
CA TRP A 28 4.89 4.43 -8.51
C TRP A 28 4.65 2.93 -8.62
N LEU A 29 3.46 2.46 -8.20
CA LEU A 29 3.10 1.05 -8.37
C LEU A 29 3.05 0.67 -9.86
N GLY A 30 2.62 1.58 -10.74
CA GLY A 30 2.58 1.38 -12.19
C GLY A 30 3.94 0.99 -12.78
N VAL A 31 5.03 1.54 -12.25
CA VAL A 31 6.41 1.20 -12.64
C VAL A 31 6.79 -0.23 -12.22
N HIS A 32 6.18 -0.75 -11.16
CA HIS A 32 6.51 -2.04 -10.54
C HIS A 32 5.52 -3.17 -10.86
N VAL A 33 4.54 -2.94 -11.75
CA VAL A 33 3.48 -3.92 -12.08
C VAL A 33 4.05 -5.28 -12.49
N ASP A 34 5.00 -5.28 -13.40
CA ASP A 34 5.58 -6.52 -13.93
C ASP A 34 6.38 -7.28 -12.86
N GLU A 35 7.07 -6.56 -11.96
CA GLU A 35 7.77 -7.14 -10.82
C GLU A 35 6.80 -7.88 -9.89
N VAL A 36 5.67 -7.23 -9.54
CA VAL A 36 4.63 -7.82 -8.70
C VAL A 36 3.97 -9.02 -9.40
N ASN A 37 3.69 -8.92 -10.70
CA ASN A 37 3.12 -10.01 -11.48
C ASN A 37 4.05 -11.24 -11.53
N ALA A 38 5.36 -11.03 -11.62
CA ALA A 38 6.34 -12.12 -11.69
C ALA A 38 6.42 -12.98 -10.41
N LEU A 39 5.92 -12.46 -9.27
CA LEU A 39 5.89 -13.17 -7.98
C LEU A 39 4.54 -13.82 -7.68
N ASN A 40 3.56 -13.71 -8.58
CA ASN A 40 2.21 -14.19 -8.33
C ASN A 40 2.12 -15.71 -8.48
N VAL A 41 2.22 -16.42 -7.34
CA VAL A 41 2.07 -17.89 -7.27
C VAL A 41 0.90 -18.32 -6.38
N TYR A 42 0.27 -17.42 -5.65
CA TYR A 42 -0.83 -17.70 -4.73
C TYR A 42 -1.90 -16.58 -4.77
N PRO A 43 -3.21 -16.92 -4.64
CA PRO A 43 -3.80 -18.26 -4.59
C PRO A 43 -3.85 -18.96 -5.95
N VAL A 44 -3.78 -18.21 -7.04
CA VAL A 44 -3.78 -18.68 -8.43
C VAL A 44 -2.58 -18.05 -9.14
N PRO A 45 -1.71 -18.83 -9.80
CA PRO A 45 -0.51 -18.31 -10.46
C PRO A 45 -0.83 -17.78 -11.88
N ASP A 46 -1.70 -16.76 -11.97
CA ASP A 46 -2.14 -16.16 -13.23
C ASP A 46 -1.34 -14.91 -13.63
N GLY A 47 -0.37 -14.50 -12.79
CA GLY A 47 0.56 -13.42 -13.09
C GLY A 47 -0.10 -12.04 -13.20
N ASP A 48 -1.22 -11.82 -12.53
CA ASP A 48 -2.02 -10.60 -12.71
C ASP A 48 -2.17 -9.71 -11.45
N THR A 49 -1.56 -10.11 -10.31
CA THR A 49 -1.68 -9.40 -9.03
C THR A 49 -1.31 -7.93 -9.14
N GLY A 50 -0.17 -7.59 -9.73
CA GLY A 50 0.28 -6.21 -9.93
C GLY A 50 -0.67 -5.43 -10.84
N THR A 51 -1.10 -6.05 -11.94
CA THR A 51 -2.08 -5.47 -12.87
C THR A 51 -3.39 -5.16 -12.16
N ASN A 52 -3.93 -6.09 -11.38
CA ASN A 52 -5.18 -5.93 -10.65
C ASN A 52 -5.11 -4.81 -9.60
N MET A 53 -4.02 -4.77 -8.83
CA MET A 53 -3.80 -3.70 -7.85
C MET A 53 -3.63 -2.34 -8.52
N HIS A 54 -2.87 -2.26 -9.61
CA HIS A 54 -2.66 -1.02 -10.35
C HIS A 54 -3.96 -0.51 -11.00
N LEU A 55 -4.75 -1.37 -11.64
CA LEU A 55 -6.05 -1.00 -12.21
C LEU A 55 -7.02 -0.50 -11.13
N THR A 56 -6.99 -1.10 -9.94
CA THR A 56 -7.76 -0.63 -8.78
C THR A 56 -7.35 0.79 -8.39
N LEU A 57 -6.04 1.05 -8.29
CA LEU A 57 -5.52 2.38 -7.98
C LEU A 57 -5.71 3.38 -9.13
N GLN A 58 -5.67 2.96 -10.38
CA GLN A 58 -5.99 3.84 -11.52
C GLN A 58 -7.42 4.37 -11.45
N SER A 59 -8.37 3.57 -10.96
CA SER A 59 -9.74 4.04 -10.74
C SER A 59 -9.80 5.07 -9.61
N VAL A 60 -9.02 4.88 -8.53
CA VAL A 60 -8.85 5.89 -7.46
C VAL A 60 -8.25 7.18 -8.03
N ARG A 61 -7.14 7.07 -8.76
CA ARG A 61 -6.46 8.21 -9.40
C ARG A 61 -7.42 9.02 -10.27
N ARG A 62 -8.26 8.36 -11.06
CA ARG A 62 -9.26 9.04 -11.87
C ARG A 62 -10.20 9.88 -11.03
N GLN A 63 -10.75 9.33 -9.94
CA GLN A 63 -11.61 10.08 -9.03
C GLN A 63 -10.89 11.26 -8.37
N LEU A 64 -9.60 11.09 -8.03
CA LEU A 64 -8.79 12.14 -7.44
C LEU A 64 -8.36 13.25 -8.42
N THR A 65 -8.37 12.98 -9.73
CA THR A 65 -7.95 13.94 -10.77
C THR A 65 -9.10 14.63 -11.49
N GLU A 66 -10.33 14.11 -11.39
CA GLU A 66 -11.51 14.67 -12.06
C GLU A 66 -12.03 15.94 -11.39
N GLN A 67 -11.72 16.18 -10.13
CA GLN A 67 -12.19 17.32 -9.34
C GLN A 67 -11.09 17.80 -8.37
N ASP A 68 -11.15 19.09 -8.05
CA ASP A 68 -10.35 19.62 -6.94
C ASP A 68 -10.90 19.16 -5.60
N HIS A 69 -10.03 18.64 -4.74
CA HIS A 69 -10.37 18.15 -3.40
C HIS A 69 -9.86 19.12 -2.35
N GLU A 70 -10.73 20.03 -1.90
CA GLU A 70 -10.41 21.01 -0.86
C GLU A 70 -10.59 20.47 0.57
N ARG A 71 -11.43 19.43 0.71
CA ARG A 71 -11.77 18.83 2.00
C ARG A 71 -11.41 17.36 2.05
N MET A 72 -10.94 16.89 3.21
CA MET A 72 -10.55 15.49 3.43
C MET A 72 -11.71 14.51 3.17
N GLU A 73 -12.95 14.89 3.48
CA GLU A 73 -14.14 14.10 3.16
C GLU A 73 -14.26 13.78 1.66
N GLN A 74 -13.89 14.73 0.77
CA GLN A 74 -13.93 14.54 -0.68
C GLN A 74 -12.84 13.55 -1.12
N VAL A 75 -11.62 13.69 -0.59
CA VAL A 75 -10.51 12.75 -0.82
C VAL A 75 -10.89 11.35 -0.35
N ALA A 76 -11.40 11.23 0.87
CA ALA A 76 -11.85 9.95 1.43
C ALA A 76 -12.92 9.28 0.57
N ARG A 77 -13.88 10.05 0.09
CA ARG A 77 -14.91 9.55 -0.84
C ARG A 77 -14.30 9.06 -2.15
N ALA A 78 -13.36 9.81 -2.74
CA ALA A 78 -12.67 9.43 -3.97
C ALA A 78 -11.85 8.13 -3.79
N LEU A 79 -11.13 7.99 -2.66
CA LEU A 79 -10.39 6.78 -2.31
C LEU A 79 -11.31 5.57 -2.17
N SER A 80 -12.37 5.68 -1.35
CA SER A 80 -13.30 4.59 -1.08
C SER A 80 -14.10 4.19 -2.33
N TYR A 81 -14.72 5.17 -3.00
CA TYR A 81 -15.54 4.91 -4.19
C TYR A 81 -14.70 4.43 -5.37
N GLY A 82 -13.58 5.10 -5.64
CA GLY A 82 -12.67 4.76 -6.74
C GLY A 82 -12.11 3.35 -6.60
N SER A 83 -11.67 2.97 -5.40
CA SER A 83 -11.11 1.64 -5.16
C SER A 83 -12.16 0.54 -5.26
N LEU A 84 -13.37 0.77 -4.76
CA LEU A 84 -14.47 -0.19 -4.86
C LEU A 84 -14.91 -0.40 -6.32
N LEU A 85 -15.09 0.68 -7.07
CA LEU A 85 -15.47 0.62 -8.49
C LEU A 85 -14.38 -0.02 -9.36
N GLY A 86 -13.12 0.22 -9.01
CA GLY A 86 -11.94 -0.28 -9.72
C GLY A 86 -11.47 -1.66 -9.30
N ALA A 87 -12.00 -2.26 -8.24
CA ALA A 87 -11.52 -3.52 -7.68
C ALA A 87 -11.47 -4.64 -8.74
N ARG A 88 -10.29 -5.26 -8.89
CA ARG A 88 -10.04 -6.35 -9.84
C ARG A 88 -9.31 -7.48 -9.12
N GLY A 89 -9.70 -8.71 -9.41
CA GLY A 89 -9.12 -9.91 -8.80
C GLY A 89 -9.19 -9.91 -7.28
N ASN A 90 -8.64 -10.93 -6.63
CA ASN A 90 -8.62 -11.00 -5.16
C ASN A 90 -7.76 -9.89 -4.54
N SER A 91 -6.60 -9.60 -5.14
CA SER A 91 -5.68 -8.57 -4.65
C SER A 91 -6.28 -7.15 -4.71
N GLY A 92 -6.96 -6.81 -5.81
CA GLY A 92 -7.65 -5.53 -5.93
C GLY A 92 -8.84 -5.41 -4.99
N VAL A 93 -9.58 -6.49 -4.75
CA VAL A 93 -10.69 -6.50 -3.77
C VAL A 93 -10.16 -6.26 -2.35
N ILE A 94 -9.10 -6.97 -1.94
CA ILE A 94 -8.50 -6.76 -0.60
C ILE A 94 -7.95 -5.33 -0.49
N LEU A 95 -7.21 -4.85 -1.51
CA LEU A 95 -6.70 -3.48 -1.53
C LEU A 95 -7.83 -2.46 -1.43
N SER A 96 -8.98 -2.69 -2.10
CA SER A 96 -10.14 -1.79 -2.01
C SER A 96 -10.69 -1.69 -0.58
N GLN A 97 -10.64 -2.78 0.19
CA GLN A 97 -11.06 -2.76 1.60
C GLN A 97 -10.05 -2.04 2.50
N VAL A 98 -8.75 -2.21 2.24
CA VAL A 98 -7.69 -1.42 2.92
C VAL A 98 -7.95 0.07 2.69
N LEU A 99 -8.14 0.48 1.43
CA LEU A 99 -8.38 1.89 1.07
C LEU A 99 -9.71 2.41 1.62
N LYS A 100 -10.75 1.58 1.67
CA LYS A 100 -12.03 1.93 2.28
C LYS A 100 -11.88 2.19 3.78
N GLY A 101 -11.25 1.30 4.53
CA GLY A 101 -11.01 1.49 5.96
C GLY A 101 -10.16 2.72 6.25
N PHE A 102 -9.10 2.92 5.47
CA PHE A 102 -8.27 4.13 5.53
C PHE A 102 -9.11 5.40 5.30
N ALA A 103 -9.90 5.42 4.23
CA ALA A 103 -10.78 6.54 3.88
C ALA A 103 -11.85 6.82 4.95
N ASP A 104 -12.47 5.78 5.50
CA ASP A 104 -13.47 5.90 6.55
C ASP A 104 -12.91 6.54 7.83
N SER A 105 -11.61 6.36 8.10
CA SER A 105 -10.92 6.99 9.22
C SER A 105 -10.59 8.47 8.95
N ILE A 106 -9.99 8.79 7.79
CA ILE A 106 -9.55 10.17 7.53
C ILE A 106 -10.68 11.16 7.26
N LYS A 107 -11.86 10.71 6.84
CA LYS A 107 -12.97 11.58 6.39
C LYS A 107 -13.47 12.59 7.42
N VAL A 108 -13.21 12.36 8.71
CA VAL A 108 -13.66 13.21 9.82
C VAL A 108 -12.62 14.23 10.26
N HIS A 109 -11.45 14.24 9.64
CA HIS A 109 -10.35 15.14 9.92
C HIS A 109 -10.28 16.25 8.86
N ASP A 110 -9.81 17.44 9.25
CA ASP A 110 -9.49 18.50 8.29
C ASP A 110 -8.17 18.19 7.58
N ASP A 111 -7.17 17.76 8.36
CA ASP A 111 -5.83 17.38 7.91
C ASP A 111 -5.42 16.02 8.53
N VAL A 112 -4.46 15.33 7.92
CA VAL A 112 -3.93 14.04 8.41
C VAL A 112 -2.61 14.27 9.13
N ASP A 113 -2.65 14.26 10.45
CA ASP A 113 -1.46 14.20 11.31
C ASP A 113 -0.98 12.76 11.54
N ALA A 114 0.06 12.57 12.33
CA ALA A 114 0.59 11.24 12.63
C ALA A 114 -0.43 10.33 13.34
N THR A 115 -1.31 10.87 14.16
CA THR A 115 -2.36 10.09 14.84
C THR A 115 -3.44 9.66 13.87
N ALA A 116 -3.95 10.59 13.07
CA ALA A 116 -4.93 10.28 12.03
C ALA A 116 -4.39 9.28 11.00
N LEU A 117 -3.10 9.37 10.63
CA LEU A 117 -2.44 8.41 9.74
C LEU A 117 -2.43 7.00 10.35
N VAL A 118 -2.02 6.86 11.60
CA VAL A 118 -1.96 5.56 12.29
C VAL A 118 -3.34 4.95 12.44
N ASP A 119 -4.34 5.74 12.85
CA ASP A 119 -5.73 5.28 12.96
C ASP A 119 -6.28 4.85 11.59
N ALA A 120 -5.92 5.55 10.51
CA ALA A 120 -6.32 5.20 9.15
C ALA A 120 -5.68 3.87 8.68
N LEU A 121 -4.40 3.67 8.95
CA LEU A 121 -3.71 2.42 8.62
C LEU A 121 -4.30 1.23 9.39
N ARG A 122 -4.59 1.40 10.69
CA ARG A 122 -5.26 0.40 11.51
C ARG A 122 -6.65 0.07 10.97
N SER A 123 -7.46 1.07 10.70
CA SER A 123 -8.81 0.91 10.15
C SER A 123 -8.79 0.21 8.79
N GLY A 124 -7.77 0.48 7.95
CA GLY A 124 -7.55 -0.22 6.68
C GLY A 124 -7.25 -1.71 6.89
N SER A 125 -6.39 -2.03 7.86
CA SER A 125 -6.08 -3.42 8.22
C SER A 125 -7.32 -4.16 8.73
N GLU A 126 -8.05 -3.58 9.66
CA GLU A 126 -9.29 -4.16 10.22
C GLU A 126 -10.34 -4.42 9.13
N ALA A 127 -10.55 -3.47 8.22
CA ALA A 127 -11.48 -3.61 7.11
C ALA A 127 -11.08 -4.73 6.15
N ALA A 128 -9.78 -4.88 5.84
CA ALA A 128 -9.27 -5.94 4.97
C ALA A 128 -9.49 -7.33 5.60
N TYR A 129 -9.16 -7.50 6.88
CA TYR A 129 -9.39 -8.77 7.59
C TYR A 129 -10.87 -9.10 7.71
N ALA A 130 -11.73 -8.12 7.98
CA ALA A 130 -13.19 -8.32 8.08
C ALA A 130 -13.84 -8.72 6.74
N ALA A 131 -13.23 -8.34 5.61
CA ALA A 131 -13.75 -8.65 4.28
C ALA A 131 -13.41 -10.08 3.81
N VAL A 132 -12.47 -10.76 4.45
CA VAL A 132 -12.01 -12.10 4.04
C VAL A 132 -12.54 -13.15 5.01
N MET A 133 -13.37 -14.09 4.52
CA MET A 133 -13.99 -15.13 5.36
C MET A 133 -12.96 -16.03 6.07
N LYS A 134 -11.82 -16.30 5.43
CA LYS A 134 -10.72 -17.12 5.96
C LYS A 134 -9.41 -16.40 5.68
N PRO A 135 -8.98 -15.47 6.55
CA PRO A 135 -7.70 -14.81 6.41
C PRO A 135 -6.55 -15.83 6.42
N VAL A 136 -5.60 -15.65 5.49
CA VAL A 136 -4.41 -16.49 5.38
C VAL A 136 -3.19 -15.64 5.70
N GLU A 137 -2.41 -16.08 6.69
CA GLU A 137 -1.16 -15.41 7.06
C GLU A 137 -0.05 -15.68 6.02
N GLY A 138 0.90 -14.76 5.93
CA GLY A 138 1.93 -14.79 4.89
C GLY A 138 1.45 -14.17 3.56
N THR A 139 0.38 -13.37 3.59
CA THR A 139 -0.19 -12.68 2.43
C THR A 139 -0.22 -11.17 2.64
N LEU A 140 -0.75 -10.43 1.64
CA LEU A 140 -1.07 -9.00 1.73
C LEU A 140 -1.68 -8.62 3.10
N LEU A 141 -2.58 -9.44 3.65
CA LEU A 141 -3.23 -9.18 4.93
C LEU A 141 -2.21 -9.06 6.08
N THR A 142 -1.26 -9.98 6.16
CA THR A 142 -0.19 -9.96 7.16
C THR A 142 0.66 -8.70 7.05
N VAL A 143 1.07 -8.34 5.82
CA VAL A 143 1.91 -7.16 5.57
C VAL A 143 1.17 -5.88 5.96
N VAL A 144 -0.11 -5.76 5.61
CA VAL A 144 -0.96 -4.62 5.98
C VAL A 144 -1.08 -4.50 7.50
N ARG A 145 -1.37 -5.61 8.21
CA ARG A 145 -1.53 -5.62 9.66
C ARG A 145 -0.24 -5.26 10.38
N GLU A 146 0.87 -5.91 10.05
CA GLU A 146 2.14 -5.67 10.73
C GLU A 146 2.71 -4.28 10.47
N SER A 147 2.45 -3.71 9.29
CA SER A 147 2.76 -2.32 8.98
C SER A 147 1.97 -1.34 9.86
N ALA A 148 0.66 -1.58 10.03
CA ALA A 148 -0.19 -0.73 10.87
C ALA A 148 0.22 -0.83 12.35
N GLU A 149 0.49 -2.03 12.87
CA GLU A 149 0.97 -2.26 14.24
C GLU A 149 2.30 -1.52 14.51
N ALA A 150 3.21 -1.48 13.52
CA ALA A 150 4.47 -0.74 13.62
C ALA A 150 4.23 0.78 13.70
N GLY A 151 3.27 1.31 12.93
CA GLY A 151 2.85 2.70 13.02
C GLY A 151 2.35 3.07 14.41
N GLU A 152 1.48 2.24 15.01
CA GLU A 152 1.01 2.44 16.37
C GLU A 152 2.15 2.40 17.40
N LYS A 153 3.08 1.46 17.25
CA LYS A 153 4.26 1.36 18.14
C LYS A 153 5.15 2.58 18.02
N SER A 154 5.39 3.06 16.79
CA SER A 154 6.17 4.27 16.52
C SER A 154 5.55 5.50 17.17
N LEU A 155 4.25 5.70 17.00
CA LEU A 155 3.50 6.82 17.56
C LEU A 155 3.53 6.80 19.10
N ARG A 156 3.28 5.63 19.71
CA ARG A 156 3.37 5.47 21.18
C ARG A 156 4.78 5.77 21.70
N ALA A 157 5.83 5.30 21.03
CA ALA A 157 7.21 5.56 21.41
C ALA A 157 7.59 7.04 21.29
N ALA A 158 7.07 7.73 20.30
CA ALA A 158 7.29 9.18 20.13
C ALA A 158 6.60 9.99 21.23
N HIS A 159 5.36 9.67 21.57
CA HIS A 159 4.63 10.35 22.67
C HIS A 159 5.25 10.08 24.06
N ALA A 160 5.96 8.99 24.25
CA ALA A 160 6.64 8.68 25.50
C ALA A 160 7.95 9.47 25.70
N ARG A 161 8.44 10.22 24.69
CA ARG A 161 9.68 11.00 24.78
C ARG A 161 9.39 12.39 25.38
N PRO A 162 10.02 12.78 26.53
CA PRO A 162 9.85 14.10 27.09
C PRO A 162 10.32 15.20 26.12
N GLY A 163 9.52 16.26 25.96
CA GLY A 163 9.88 17.44 25.17
C GLY A 163 9.69 17.32 23.66
N VAL A 164 9.12 16.23 23.16
CA VAL A 164 8.73 16.10 21.74
C VAL A 164 7.32 16.68 21.58
N ASN A 165 7.22 17.86 21.01
CA ASN A 165 5.97 18.49 20.61
C ASN A 165 5.67 18.11 19.16
N GLY A 166 4.83 17.09 18.96
CA GLY A 166 4.41 16.60 17.65
C GLY A 166 5.31 15.49 17.08
N VAL A 167 4.69 14.58 16.35
CA VAL A 167 5.33 13.49 15.61
C VAL A 167 5.12 13.77 14.14
N ALA A 168 6.20 13.80 13.37
CA ALA A 168 6.11 13.96 11.93
C ALA A 168 5.50 12.70 11.32
N GLN A 169 4.41 12.84 10.59
CA GLN A 169 3.71 11.74 9.93
C GLN A 169 4.59 11.01 8.91
N GLU A 170 5.53 11.70 8.25
CA GLU A 170 6.53 11.08 7.37
C GLU A 170 7.45 10.14 8.15
N GLY A 171 7.80 10.49 9.39
CA GLY A 171 8.59 9.63 10.28
C GLY A 171 7.85 8.34 10.60
N VAL A 172 6.56 8.44 10.92
CA VAL A 172 5.70 7.27 11.15
C VAL A 172 5.58 6.44 9.86
N LEU A 173 5.34 7.07 8.71
CA LEU A 173 5.22 6.35 7.44
C LEU A 173 6.51 5.61 7.06
N ARG A 174 7.70 6.15 7.42
CA ARG A 174 8.98 5.42 7.23
C ARG A 174 9.05 4.16 8.06
N GLU A 175 8.64 4.20 9.33
CA GLU A 175 8.60 3.02 10.20
C GLU A 175 7.57 1.99 9.70
N VAL A 176 6.40 2.45 9.26
CA VAL A 176 5.36 1.61 8.63
C VAL A 176 5.91 0.90 7.39
N LEU A 177 6.58 1.63 6.50
CA LEU A 177 7.19 1.06 5.29
C LEU A 177 8.31 0.07 5.64
N ALA A 178 9.18 0.41 6.59
CA ALA A 178 10.26 -0.47 7.01
C ALA A 178 9.73 -1.79 7.59
N ALA A 179 8.70 -1.71 8.43
CA ALA A 179 8.04 -2.91 8.97
C ALA A 179 7.32 -3.71 7.88
N GLY A 180 6.68 -3.04 6.93
CA GLY A 180 6.05 -3.70 5.77
C GLY A 180 7.05 -4.49 4.93
N ARG A 181 8.24 -3.95 4.69
CA ARG A 181 9.33 -4.67 4.00
C ARG A 181 9.79 -5.90 4.77
N LEU A 182 10.02 -5.76 6.08
CA LEU A 182 10.40 -6.89 6.94
C LEU A 182 9.30 -7.97 7.01
N SER A 183 8.03 -7.55 7.08
CA SER A 183 6.89 -8.47 7.05
C SER A 183 6.82 -9.22 5.72
N LEU A 184 7.00 -8.51 4.60
CA LEU A 184 7.04 -9.08 3.26
C LEU A 184 8.12 -10.16 3.12
N GLU A 185 9.35 -9.90 3.58
CA GLU A 185 10.47 -10.84 3.56
C GLU A 185 10.16 -12.15 4.31
N ARG A 186 9.29 -12.09 5.34
CA ARG A 186 8.90 -13.25 6.15
C ARG A 186 7.68 -14.00 5.62
N THR A 187 7.00 -13.51 4.58
CA THR A 187 5.82 -14.18 4.03
C THR A 187 6.09 -15.63 3.62
N PRO A 188 7.27 -16.02 3.07
CA PRO A 188 7.56 -17.43 2.77
C PRO A 188 7.70 -18.35 4.00
N GLU A 189 7.95 -17.77 5.18
CA GLU A 189 8.01 -18.53 6.42
C GLU A 189 6.60 -18.89 6.95
N LEU A 190 5.61 -18.06 6.59
CA LEU A 190 4.22 -18.18 7.02
C LEU A 190 3.36 -18.95 6.02
N LEU A 191 3.68 -18.87 4.73
CA LEU A 191 2.91 -19.50 3.66
C LEU A 191 3.80 -20.47 2.84
N PRO A 192 3.66 -21.79 3.05
CA PRO A 192 4.58 -22.79 2.49
C PRO A 192 4.73 -22.77 0.97
N ILE A 193 3.68 -22.40 0.23
CA ILE A 193 3.73 -22.33 -1.24
C ILE A 193 4.70 -21.23 -1.72
N LEU A 194 4.80 -20.10 -1.01
CA LEU A 194 5.75 -19.03 -1.31
C LEU A 194 7.18 -19.51 -1.08
N LYS A 195 7.40 -20.29 0.00
CA LYS A 195 8.71 -20.88 0.28
C LYS A 195 9.13 -21.89 -0.78
N GLN A 196 8.20 -22.73 -1.27
CA GLN A 196 8.46 -23.68 -2.35
C GLN A 196 8.81 -22.98 -3.64
N ALA A 197 8.13 -21.87 -3.95
CA ALA A 197 8.40 -21.07 -5.15
C ALA A 197 9.63 -20.15 -5.00
N GLY A 198 10.18 -19.98 -3.78
CA GLY A 198 11.31 -19.08 -3.52
C GLY A 198 10.97 -17.60 -3.71
N VAL A 199 9.71 -17.22 -3.48
CA VAL A 199 9.21 -15.85 -3.68
C VAL A 199 8.53 -15.31 -2.42
N VAL A 200 8.37 -13.99 -2.34
CA VAL A 200 7.53 -13.31 -1.36
C VAL A 200 6.10 -13.14 -1.89
N ASP A 201 5.16 -12.74 -1.03
CA ASP A 201 3.78 -12.51 -1.44
C ASP A 201 3.65 -11.32 -2.41
N ALA A 202 3.11 -11.58 -3.60
CA ALA A 202 2.93 -10.57 -4.64
C ALA A 202 2.03 -9.40 -4.20
N GLY A 203 0.91 -9.71 -3.53
CA GLY A 203 0.01 -8.69 -2.99
C GLY A 203 0.67 -7.82 -1.92
N GLY A 204 1.44 -8.43 -1.02
CA GLY A 204 2.24 -7.74 -0.02
C GLY A 204 3.29 -6.83 -0.65
N LEU A 205 3.98 -7.29 -1.72
CA LEU A 205 4.91 -6.44 -2.47
C LEU A 205 4.20 -5.23 -3.09
N GLY A 206 3.04 -5.45 -3.71
CA GLY A 206 2.25 -4.35 -4.28
C GLY A 206 1.85 -3.31 -3.23
N TYR A 207 1.50 -3.75 -2.00
CA TYR A 207 1.20 -2.84 -0.89
C TYR A 207 2.45 -2.09 -0.40
N VAL A 208 3.59 -2.75 -0.32
CA VAL A 208 4.87 -2.10 0.02
C VAL A 208 5.22 -1.02 -1.01
N HIS A 209 5.01 -1.27 -2.31
CA HIS A 209 5.19 -0.25 -3.35
C HIS A 209 4.21 0.91 -3.22
N LEU A 210 2.95 0.67 -2.81
CA LEU A 210 2.01 1.74 -2.52
C LEU A 210 2.51 2.64 -1.37
N LEU A 211 2.95 2.05 -0.26
CA LEU A 211 3.53 2.79 0.87
C LEU A 211 4.80 3.57 0.48
N ASP A 212 5.67 2.94 -0.33
CA ASP A 212 6.91 3.57 -0.82
C ASP A 212 6.60 4.75 -1.74
N GLY A 213 5.60 4.62 -2.61
CA GLY A 213 5.13 5.71 -3.46
C GLY A 213 4.53 6.88 -2.68
N LEU A 214 3.75 6.61 -1.63
CA LEU A 214 3.25 7.65 -0.72
C LEU A 214 4.43 8.41 -0.06
N LEU A 215 5.38 7.66 0.50
CA LEU A 215 6.55 8.27 1.13
C LEU A 215 7.42 9.01 0.12
N ALA A 216 7.59 8.48 -1.09
CA ALA A 216 8.36 9.08 -2.17
C ALA A 216 7.81 10.46 -2.57
N TYR A 217 6.49 10.62 -2.60
CA TYR A 217 5.86 11.91 -2.85
C TYR A 217 6.29 12.96 -1.80
N PHE A 218 6.19 12.63 -0.51
CA PHE A 218 6.56 13.56 0.56
C PHE A 218 8.08 13.80 0.64
N ASP A 219 8.89 12.82 0.25
CA ASP A 219 10.35 12.98 0.14
C ASP A 219 10.78 13.76 -1.10
N GLY A 220 9.88 14.02 -2.05
CA GLY A 220 10.20 14.66 -3.32
C GLY A 220 11.09 13.79 -4.21
N ARG A 221 10.94 12.46 -4.13
CA ARG A 221 11.64 11.52 -5.01
C ARG A 221 10.95 11.44 -6.37
N ASP A 222 11.73 11.34 -7.43
CA ASP A 222 11.21 11.08 -8.77
C ASP A 222 10.77 9.62 -8.92
N LEU A 223 9.93 9.33 -9.92
CA LEU A 223 9.57 7.97 -10.30
C LEU A 223 10.83 7.19 -10.70
N PRO A 224 11.04 5.98 -10.16
CA PRO A 224 12.19 5.16 -10.53
C PRO A 224 12.07 4.63 -11.96
N PRO A 225 13.16 4.24 -12.61
CA PRO A 225 13.08 3.46 -13.84
C PRO A 225 12.47 2.08 -13.54
N PRO A 226 11.80 1.45 -14.53
CA PRO A 226 11.28 0.10 -14.36
C PRO A 226 12.35 -0.89 -13.89
N PRO A 227 12.05 -1.75 -12.90
CA PRO A 227 13.00 -2.74 -12.41
C PRO A 227 13.31 -3.78 -13.50
N LYS A 228 14.54 -4.31 -13.50
CA LYS A 228 14.91 -5.43 -14.37
C LYS A 228 14.36 -6.72 -13.75
N ILE A 229 13.44 -7.38 -14.45
CA ILE A 229 12.80 -8.59 -13.96
C ILE A 229 13.60 -9.81 -14.43
N GLU A 230 14.02 -10.64 -13.48
CA GLU A 230 14.53 -11.98 -13.77
C GLU A 230 13.33 -12.94 -13.80
N ARG A 231 12.86 -13.33 -14.99
CA ARG A 231 11.68 -14.20 -15.19
C ARG A 231 11.83 -15.65 -14.70
N ARG A 232 12.89 -15.99 -14.02
CA ARG A 232 13.25 -17.37 -13.63
C ARG A 232 12.27 -18.04 -12.64
N ALA A 233 11.56 -17.27 -11.81
CA ALA A 233 10.74 -17.85 -10.74
C ALA A 233 9.44 -18.47 -11.27
N GLN A 234 8.74 -17.85 -12.21
CA GLN A 234 7.51 -18.38 -12.80
C GLN A 234 7.75 -19.60 -13.69
N GLU A 235 8.75 -19.53 -14.58
CA GLU A 235 9.09 -20.64 -15.48
C GLU A 235 9.51 -21.90 -14.71
N GLN A 236 10.30 -21.75 -13.65
CA GLN A 236 10.71 -22.87 -12.81
C GLN A 236 9.57 -23.46 -11.96
N PHE A 237 8.63 -22.63 -11.52
CA PHE A 237 7.47 -23.10 -10.77
C PHE A 237 6.48 -23.84 -11.69
N GLU A 238 6.23 -23.34 -12.90
CA GLU A 238 5.39 -24.00 -13.90
C GLU A 238 5.99 -25.35 -14.34
N GLU A 239 7.31 -25.44 -14.56
CA GLU A 239 8.00 -26.70 -14.85
C GLU A 239 7.90 -27.70 -13.69
N GLN A 240 8.00 -27.25 -12.43
CA GLN A 240 7.89 -28.13 -11.27
C GLN A 240 6.45 -28.51 -10.91
N ALA A 241 5.48 -27.63 -11.12
CA ALA A 241 4.07 -27.87 -10.80
C ALA A 241 3.33 -28.65 -11.88
N PHE A 242 3.72 -28.49 -13.15
CA PHE A 242 3.03 -29.05 -14.33
C PHE A 242 3.91 -29.94 -15.21
N GLY A 243 5.17 -30.12 -14.86
CA GLY A 243 6.16 -30.87 -15.64
C GLY A 243 6.05 -32.39 -15.56
N PHE A 244 4.90 -32.95 -15.21
CA PHE A 244 4.60 -34.37 -15.30
C PHE A 244 3.44 -34.59 -16.31
N CYS A 245 3.77 -34.54 -17.59
CA CYS A 245 3.07 -35.24 -18.66
C CYS A 245 4.10 -35.84 -19.63
#